data_4ee528325c61eb609972e5a03a0de41a
#
_entry.id   4ee528325c61eb609972e5a03a0de41a
#
_cell.length_a   1.000
_cell.length_b   1.000
_cell.length_c   1.000
_cell.angle_alpha   90.00
_cell.angle_beta   90.00
_cell.angle_gamma   90.00
#
_symmetry.space_group_name_H-M   'P 1'
#
loop_
_entity.id
_entity.type
_entity.pdbx_description
1 polymer ?
#
loop_
_entity_poly.entity_id
_entity_poly.type
_entity_poly.pdbx_seq_one_letter_code
_entity_poly.pdbx_strand_id
1 'polypeptide(L)'
;MLVKTFCAAVNGLDVNTVTCEVSMSRGVQFHLTGLADTAVKESYDRIKAALINNGFKMPTMDITINLSPADIKKEGSGYDLPLAIGILAANGKVEDGNLDKYMLVGELGLDGHLQPIRGALPIAIRARKEKFKGLIVPQQNIREAAVVNNLEVYGMETLLDVIHFLNGTTTYQPTIIDTRKEFYEQQNHFDLDFSDVKGQESVKRALEVAAAGGHNLIMIGPPGSGKSMLAKRLPSILPPLSLAESLETTQIHSVAGKISRDTSLISQRPFRAPHHTISQVALVGGGNNPQPGEISLAHNGVLFLDEMPELPRSVLEVLRQPLEDRKISISRAKYSVEYPCSFMLVASMNPCPCGYYGDPTHNCVCTPGQIQRYMNKISGPLLDRIDIHCEIQAVPFSELSQMQPGEPSATIRERVIAARKIQEERFKSFKGIHCNAMMSEKMLHEFAEPDAASMDMLRMAMERLKLSARAYSRILKVARTIADLAGSEKVESMHIAEAIGYRNLDRGDWAERGI
;
A
#
# COMPACT_ATOMS: atom_id res chain seq x y z
N MET A 1 14.39 -18.02 -40.32
CA MET A 1 14.84 -16.72 -39.76
C MET A 1 14.55 -16.73 -38.27
N LEU A 2 15.49 -16.30 -37.41
CA LEU A 2 15.30 -16.20 -35.97
C LEU A 2 15.27 -14.71 -35.60
N VAL A 3 14.19 -14.27 -34.95
CA VAL A 3 14.00 -12.91 -34.47
C VAL A 3 13.83 -12.93 -32.95
N LYS A 4 14.34 -11.90 -32.28
CA LYS A 4 14.20 -11.71 -30.84
C LYS A 4 13.46 -10.41 -30.54
N THR A 5 12.45 -10.49 -29.69
CA THR A 5 11.82 -9.34 -29.04
C THR A 5 11.92 -9.48 -27.53
N PHE A 6 11.80 -8.37 -26.80
CA PHE A 6 12.00 -8.34 -25.36
C PHE A 6 10.72 -7.86 -24.67
N CYS A 7 10.35 -8.55 -23.61
CA CYS A 7 9.23 -8.22 -22.75
C CYS A 7 9.57 -8.51 -21.28
N ALA A 8 8.59 -8.50 -20.41
CA ALA A 8 8.80 -8.67 -18.98
C ALA A 8 7.79 -9.63 -18.34
N ALA A 9 8.27 -10.42 -17.38
CA ALA A 9 7.47 -11.23 -16.48
C ALA A 9 7.45 -10.56 -15.10
N VAL A 10 6.26 -10.21 -14.61
CA VAL A 10 6.05 -9.60 -13.29
C VAL A 10 5.73 -10.70 -12.28
N ASN A 11 6.53 -10.79 -11.21
CA ASN A 11 6.32 -11.72 -10.11
C ASN A 11 6.38 -10.96 -8.77
N GLY A 12 5.22 -10.60 -8.24
CA GLY A 12 5.16 -9.63 -7.14
C GLY A 12 5.69 -8.27 -7.57
N LEU A 13 6.66 -7.73 -6.84
CA LEU A 13 7.35 -6.48 -7.23
C LEU A 13 8.58 -6.73 -8.10
N ASP A 14 9.03 -7.98 -8.19
CA ASP A 14 10.17 -8.34 -9.01
C ASP A 14 9.76 -8.49 -10.48
N VAL A 15 10.59 -7.96 -11.36
CA VAL A 15 10.40 -8.06 -12.80
C VAL A 15 11.62 -8.70 -13.45
N ASN A 16 11.36 -9.70 -14.26
CA ASN A 16 12.39 -10.39 -15.04
C ASN A 16 12.19 -10.13 -16.52
N THR A 17 13.25 -9.82 -17.21
CA THR A 17 13.22 -9.68 -18.66
C THR A 17 13.00 -11.03 -19.32
N VAL A 18 12.10 -11.08 -20.27
CA VAL A 18 11.77 -12.25 -21.06
C VAL A 18 12.16 -11.98 -22.52
N THR A 19 12.97 -12.85 -23.08
CA THR A 19 13.28 -12.86 -24.51
C THR A 19 12.28 -13.74 -25.22
N CYS A 20 11.54 -13.18 -26.16
CA CYS A 20 10.66 -13.91 -27.07
C CYS A 20 11.44 -14.22 -28.36
N GLU A 21 11.84 -15.45 -28.53
CA GLU A 21 12.56 -15.93 -29.72
C GLU A 21 11.55 -16.55 -30.69
N VAL A 22 11.40 -15.94 -31.87
CA VAL A 22 10.48 -16.40 -32.90
C VAL A 22 11.28 -16.97 -34.08
N SER A 23 11.05 -18.25 -34.39
CA SER A 23 11.65 -18.93 -35.53
C SER A 23 10.59 -19.43 -36.49
N MET A 24 10.81 -19.25 -37.80
CA MET A 24 9.91 -19.73 -38.85
C MET A 24 10.61 -20.73 -39.74
N SER A 25 9.93 -21.87 -40.04
CA SER A 25 10.36 -22.93 -40.91
C SER A 25 9.24 -23.44 -41.82
N ARG A 26 9.51 -24.41 -42.70
CA ARG A 26 8.47 -24.99 -43.57
C ARG A 26 7.48 -25.82 -42.76
N GLY A 27 6.18 -25.56 -42.90
CA GLY A 27 5.09 -26.24 -42.21
C GLY A 27 3.90 -25.34 -41.97
N VAL A 28 2.98 -25.71 -41.05
CA VAL A 28 1.77 -24.97 -40.71
C VAL A 28 1.43 -25.04 -39.21
N GLN A 29 2.41 -25.46 -38.40
CA GLN A 29 2.16 -25.65 -36.96
C GLN A 29 2.61 -24.43 -36.15
N PHE A 30 1.98 -24.25 -34.99
CA PHE A 30 2.35 -23.22 -34.01
C PHE A 30 2.81 -23.91 -32.70
N HIS A 31 4.02 -23.62 -32.29
CA HIS A 31 4.62 -24.16 -31.08
C HIS A 31 5.05 -23.02 -30.14
N LEU A 32 4.56 -23.07 -28.88
CA LEU A 32 4.93 -22.11 -27.84
C LEU A 32 5.54 -22.84 -26.65
N THR A 33 6.78 -22.48 -26.31
CA THR A 33 7.57 -23.07 -25.21
C THR A 33 7.99 -22.02 -24.19
N GLY A 34 8.46 -22.43 -23.00
CA GLY A 34 9.00 -21.53 -21.97
C GLY A 34 8.06 -21.24 -20.79
N LEU A 35 7.37 -22.27 -20.28
CA LEU A 35 6.46 -22.18 -19.12
C LEU A 35 5.33 -21.13 -19.26
N ALA A 36 4.74 -21.04 -20.45
CA ALA A 36 3.59 -20.22 -20.72
C ALA A 36 2.33 -20.74 -20.00
N ASP A 37 1.57 -19.87 -19.34
CA ASP A 37 0.26 -20.19 -18.79
C ASP A 37 -0.83 -20.30 -19.88
N THR A 38 -2.09 -20.56 -19.47
CA THR A 38 -3.20 -20.65 -20.41
C THR A 38 -3.42 -19.34 -21.17
N ALA A 39 -3.36 -18.19 -20.48
CA ALA A 39 -3.58 -16.88 -21.10
C ALA A 39 -2.51 -16.56 -22.16
N VAL A 40 -1.25 -16.93 -21.93
CA VAL A 40 -0.17 -16.79 -22.92
C VAL A 40 -0.35 -17.77 -24.08
N LYS A 41 -0.87 -18.98 -23.84
CA LYS A 41 -1.16 -19.93 -24.93
C LYS A 41 -2.30 -19.48 -25.83
N GLU A 42 -3.30 -18.84 -25.25
CA GLU A 42 -4.45 -18.23 -25.99
C GLU A 42 -4.04 -17.00 -26.81
N SER A 43 -2.82 -16.46 -26.62
CA SER A 43 -2.33 -15.32 -27.40
C SER A 43 -2.34 -15.57 -28.90
N TYR A 44 -2.15 -16.82 -29.31
CA TYR A 44 -2.18 -17.19 -30.75
C TYR A 44 -3.48 -16.75 -31.42
N ASP A 45 -4.64 -17.03 -30.81
CA ASP A 45 -5.94 -16.69 -31.39
C ASP A 45 -6.16 -15.18 -31.40
N ARG A 46 -5.75 -14.46 -30.34
CA ARG A 46 -5.83 -12.99 -30.28
C ARG A 46 -4.92 -12.34 -31.32
N ILE A 47 -3.67 -12.78 -31.40
CA ILE A 47 -2.70 -12.28 -32.39
C ILE A 47 -3.19 -12.52 -33.82
N LYS A 48 -3.64 -13.76 -34.11
CA LYS A 48 -4.16 -14.11 -35.43
C LYS A 48 -5.32 -13.20 -35.86
N ALA A 49 -6.30 -12.99 -34.97
CA ALA A 49 -7.43 -12.11 -35.23
C ALA A 49 -6.97 -10.64 -35.43
N ALA A 50 -6.12 -10.13 -34.54
CA ALA A 50 -5.59 -8.78 -34.62
C ALA A 50 -4.81 -8.54 -35.93
N LEU A 51 -3.97 -9.50 -36.35
CA LEU A 51 -3.24 -9.39 -37.64
C LEU A 51 -4.18 -9.35 -38.82
N ILE A 52 -5.18 -10.24 -38.90
CA ILE A 52 -6.13 -10.30 -40.02
C ILE A 52 -6.95 -9.00 -40.08
N ASN A 53 -7.43 -8.50 -38.96
CA ASN A 53 -8.25 -7.30 -38.90
C ASN A 53 -7.45 -6.01 -39.27
N ASN A 54 -6.12 -6.07 -39.14
CA ASN A 54 -5.23 -4.97 -39.56
C ASN A 54 -4.56 -5.18 -40.93
N GLY A 55 -5.09 -6.10 -41.75
CA GLY A 55 -4.65 -6.31 -43.12
C GLY A 55 -3.41 -7.18 -43.31
N PHE A 56 -2.93 -7.82 -42.25
CA PHE A 56 -1.84 -8.77 -42.31
C PHE A 56 -2.37 -10.20 -42.40
N LYS A 57 -1.69 -11.04 -43.19
CA LYS A 57 -1.99 -12.47 -43.22
C LYS A 57 -1.10 -13.20 -42.22
N MET A 58 -1.68 -14.12 -41.46
CA MET A 58 -0.89 -15.01 -40.64
C MET A 58 0.02 -15.86 -41.56
N PRO A 59 1.32 -15.99 -41.28
CA PRO A 59 2.22 -16.78 -42.10
C PRO A 59 1.81 -18.24 -42.16
N THR A 60 1.78 -18.83 -43.39
CA THR A 60 1.55 -20.27 -43.58
C THR A 60 2.88 -21.02 -43.46
N MET A 61 3.48 -20.97 -42.27
CA MET A 61 4.76 -21.56 -41.93
C MET A 61 4.68 -22.18 -40.52
N ASP A 62 5.59 -23.10 -40.21
CA ASP A 62 5.79 -23.51 -38.82
C ASP A 62 6.36 -22.32 -38.02
N ILE A 63 5.64 -21.93 -37.00
CA ILE A 63 6.07 -20.85 -36.08
C ILE A 63 6.42 -21.49 -34.76
N THR A 64 7.69 -21.42 -34.38
CA THR A 64 8.16 -21.85 -33.06
C THR A 64 8.56 -20.63 -32.25
N ILE A 65 7.92 -20.46 -31.09
CA ILE A 65 8.21 -19.38 -30.14
C ILE A 65 8.76 -19.97 -28.86
N ASN A 66 9.88 -19.42 -28.40
CA ASN A 66 10.47 -19.75 -27.12
C ASN A 66 10.52 -18.51 -26.23
N LEU A 67 9.93 -18.61 -25.01
CA LEU A 67 9.96 -17.56 -24.01
C LEU A 67 11.06 -17.86 -22.98
N SER A 68 12.22 -17.24 -23.13
CA SER A 68 13.38 -17.44 -22.26
C SER A 68 13.46 -16.38 -21.15
N PRO A 69 13.88 -16.75 -19.91
CA PRO A 69 14.34 -18.07 -19.44
C PRO A 69 13.17 -19.03 -19.13
N ALA A 70 13.40 -20.34 -19.28
CA ALA A 70 12.36 -21.36 -19.15
C ALA A 70 11.98 -21.72 -17.69
N ASP A 71 12.76 -21.29 -16.71
CA ASP A 71 12.51 -21.49 -15.28
C ASP A 71 11.53 -20.49 -14.67
N ILE A 72 11.26 -19.39 -15.37
CA ILE A 72 10.31 -18.37 -14.96
C ILE A 72 8.97 -18.61 -15.68
N LYS A 73 7.88 -18.69 -14.91
CA LYS A 73 6.54 -18.79 -15.47
C LYS A 73 6.11 -17.45 -16.09
N LYS A 74 5.55 -17.51 -17.29
CA LYS A 74 4.99 -16.35 -17.99
C LYS A 74 3.47 -16.39 -17.84
N GLU A 75 2.92 -15.35 -17.24
CA GLU A 75 1.50 -15.26 -16.89
C GLU A 75 0.87 -14.00 -17.46
N GLY A 76 -0.40 -14.13 -17.87
CA GLY A 76 -1.20 -13.00 -18.38
C GLY A 76 -0.99 -12.71 -19.85
N SER A 77 -1.73 -11.69 -20.33
CA SER A 77 -1.86 -11.36 -21.75
C SER A 77 -0.87 -10.30 -22.27
N GLY A 78 -0.02 -9.77 -21.39
CA GLY A 78 0.95 -8.71 -21.76
C GLY A 78 2.02 -9.11 -22.77
N TYR A 79 2.06 -10.39 -23.15
CA TYR A 79 2.98 -10.96 -24.14
C TYR A 79 2.45 -10.87 -25.58
N ASP A 80 1.19 -10.53 -25.80
CA ASP A 80 0.58 -10.53 -27.14
C ASP A 80 1.33 -9.61 -28.09
N LEU A 81 1.65 -8.38 -27.65
CA LEU A 81 2.37 -7.41 -28.47
C LEU A 81 3.76 -7.88 -28.88
N PRO A 82 4.68 -8.27 -27.97
CA PRO A 82 6.02 -8.74 -28.38
C PRO A 82 5.98 -9.99 -29.24
N LEU A 83 5.01 -10.89 -29.05
CA LEU A 83 4.82 -12.07 -29.88
C LEU A 83 4.35 -11.70 -31.29
N ALA A 84 3.36 -10.80 -31.42
CA ALA A 84 2.87 -10.31 -32.70
C ALA A 84 3.95 -9.61 -33.52
N ILE A 85 4.71 -8.72 -32.87
CA ILE A 85 5.85 -8.03 -33.51
C ILE A 85 6.95 -9.03 -33.93
N GLY A 86 7.26 -10.01 -33.07
CA GLY A 86 8.23 -11.06 -33.41
C GLY A 86 7.82 -11.89 -34.64
N ILE A 87 6.52 -12.25 -34.73
CA ILE A 87 5.96 -12.96 -35.90
C ILE A 87 6.04 -12.09 -37.16
N LEU A 88 5.65 -10.82 -37.06
CA LEU A 88 5.70 -9.89 -38.19
C LEU A 88 7.14 -9.62 -38.67
N ALA A 89 8.08 -9.49 -37.75
CA ALA A 89 9.50 -9.29 -38.08
C ALA A 89 10.11 -10.56 -38.72
N ALA A 90 9.80 -11.74 -38.20
CA ALA A 90 10.22 -13.00 -38.82
C ALA A 90 9.63 -13.22 -40.22
N ASN A 91 8.49 -12.59 -40.51
CA ASN A 91 7.84 -12.56 -41.85
C ASN A 91 8.25 -11.37 -42.70
N GLY A 92 9.22 -10.57 -42.28
CA GLY A 92 9.74 -9.41 -43.03
C GLY A 92 8.76 -8.22 -43.15
N LYS A 93 7.79 -8.10 -42.26
CA LYS A 93 6.81 -6.99 -42.21
C LYS A 93 7.19 -5.88 -41.23
N VAL A 94 8.09 -6.17 -40.32
CA VAL A 94 8.71 -5.24 -39.37
C VAL A 94 10.23 -5.38 -39.46
N GLU A 95 10.92 -4.24 -39.48
CA GLU A 95 12.38 -4.20 -39.45
C GLU A 95 12.95 -4.70 -38.14
N ASP A 96 13.90 -5.64 -38.14
CA ASP A 96 14.46 -6.26 -36.96
C ASP A 96 15.63 -5.48 -36.34
N GLY A 97 16.23 -4.54 -37.07
CA GLY A 97 17.44 -3.81 -36.67
C GLY A 97 17.33 -2.91 -35.43
N ASN A 98 16.13 -2.70 -34.91
CA ASN A 98 15.89 -1.88 -33.72
C ASN A 98 15.16 -2.63 -32.60
N LEU A 99 14.78 -3.89 -32.79
CA LEU A 99 13.97 -4.64 -31.80
C LEU A 99 14.68 -4.87 -30.46
N ASP A 100 16.01 -4.96 -30.49
CA ASP A 100 16.87 -5.12 -29.31
C ASP A 100 16.95 -3.85 -28.42
N LYS A 101 16.56 -2.69 -28.97
CA LYS A 101 16.59 -1.41 -28.26
C LYS A 101 15.36 -1.16 -27.39
N TYR A 102 14.26 -1.86 -27.68
CA TYR A 102 12.97 -1.59 -27.06
C TYR A 102 12.43 -2.81 -26.33
N MET A 103 11.92 -2.59 -25.11
CA MET A 103 11.08 -3.57 -24.45
C MET A 103 9.62 -3.32 -24.84
N LEU A 104 8.88 -4.38 -25.15
CA LEU A 104 7.52 -4.34 -25.66
C LEU A 104 6.58 -5.02 -24.69
N VAL A 105 5.51 -4.38 -24.25
CA VAL A 105 4.49 -5.00 -23.41
C VAL A 105 3.10 -4.49 -23.78
N GLY A 106 2.13 -5.39 -23.89
CA GLY A 106 0.75 -5.03 -24.22
C GLY A 106 -0.09 -6.25 -24.54
N GLU A 107 -1.34 -6.23 -24.12
CA GLU A 107 -2.37 -7.17 -24.56
C GLU A 107 -3.01 -6.67 -25.84
N LEU A 108 -3.33 -7.57 -26.77
CA LEU A 108 -4.00 -7.21 -28.02
C LEU A 108 -5.50 -7.53 -27.96
N GLY A 109 -6.32 -6.54 -28.25
CA GLY A 109 -7.70 -6.74 -28.67
C GLY A 109 -7.76 -7.40 -30.05
N LEU A 110 -8.86 -8.06 -30.36
CA LEU A 110 -9.06 -8.73 -31.66
C LEU A 110 -9.04 -7.75 -32.84
N ASP A 111 -9.31 -6.46 -32.59
CA ASP A 111 -9.25 -5.35 -33.54
C ASP A 111 -7.84 -4.75 -33.65
N GLY A 112 -6.88 -5.20 -32.85
CA GLY A 112 -5.51 -4.70 -32.80
C GLY A 112 -5.29 -3.52 -31.86
N HIS A 113 -6.29 -3.08 -31.08
CA HIS A 113 -6.07 -2.09 -30.02
C HIS A 113 -5.29 -2.69 -28.85
N LEU A 114 -4.37 -1.90 -28.29
CA LEU A 114 -3.60 -2.29 -27.11
C LEU A 114 -4.43 -2.05 -25.84
N GLN A 115 -4.59 -3.11 -25.06
CA GLN A 115 -5.28 -3.10 -23.76
C GLN A 115 -4.29 -2.85 -22.61
N PRO A 116 -4.72 -2.18 -21.52
CA PRO A 116 -3.86 -1.86 -20.39
C PRO A 116 -3.33 -3.10 -19.70
N ILE A 117 -2.09 -3.00 -19.22
CA ILE A 117 -1.41 -4.05 -18.45
C ILE A 117 -1.27 -3.66 -16.98
N ARG A 118 -0.95 -4.64 -16.14
CA ARG A 118 -0.57 -4.41 -14.74
C ARG A 118 0.95 -4.39 -14.60
N GLY A 119 1.45 -3.57 -13.67
CA GLY A 119 2.88 -3.55 -13.36
C GLY A 119 3.72 -2.77 -14.38
N ALA A 120 3.17 -1.78 -15.07
CA ALA A 120 3.91 -0.98 -16.04
C ALA A 120 5.08 -0.22 -15.40
N LEU A 121 4.92 0.31 -14.17
CA LEU A 121 6.00 0.99 -13.46
C LEU A 121 7.18 0.05 -13.11
N PRO A 122 7.01 -1.11 -12.44
CA PRO A 122 8.12 -2.03 -12.20
C PRO A 122 8.76 -2.54 -13.50
N ILE A 123 8.00 -2.72 -14.59
CA ILE A 123 8.53 -3.06 -15.91
C ILE A 123 9.43 -1.93 -16.44
N ALA A 124 9.01 -0.67 -16.34
CA ALA A 124 9.81 0.48 -16.75
C ALA A 124 11.11 0.61 -15.93
N ILE A 125 11.04 0.36 -14.62
CA ILE A 125 12.24 0.32 -13.75
C ILE A 125 13.21 -0.78 -14.23
N ARG A 126 12.70 -1.96 -14.60
CA ARG A 126 13.52 -3.06 -15.12
C ARG A 126 14.15 -2.71 -16.47
N ALA A 127 13.37 -2.17 -17.40
CA ALA A 127 13.84 -1.76 -18.72
C ALA A 127 15.00 -0.75 -18.61
N ARG A 128 14.89 0.26 -17.73
CA ARG A 128 15.98 1.20 -17.45
C ARG A 128 17.21 0.51 -16.86
N LYS A 129 17.03 -0.41 -15.89
CA LYS A 129 18.13 -1.14 -15.25
C LYS A 129 18.95 -1.96 -16.25
N GLU A 130 18.29 -2.52 -17.24
CA GLU A 130 18.92 -3.29 -18.33
C GLU A 130 19.37 -2.44 -19.52
N LYS A 131 19.24 -1.11 -19.40
CA LYS A 131 19.71 -0.14 -20.40
C LYS A 131 19.02 -0.24 -21.75
N PHE A 132 17.75 -0.67 -21.80
CA PHE A 132 16.96 -0.49 -22.99
C PHE A 132 16.86 1.01 -23.34
N LYS A 133 16.86 1.34 -24.64
CA LYS A 133 16.65 2.71 -25.10
C LYS A 133 15.24 3.18 -24.71
N GLY A 134 14.24 2.31 -24.91
CA GLY A 134 12.86 2.67 -24.60
C GLY A 134 11.97 1.49 -24.26
N LEU A 135 10.77 1.86 -23.81
CA LEU A 135 9.69 0.95 -23.46
C LEU A 135 8.44 1.34 -24.24
N ILE A 136 7.84 0.37 -24.93
CA ILE A 136 6.56 0.51 -25.63
C ILE A 136 5.46 -0.13 -24.78
N VAL A 137 4.46 0.68 -24.42
CA VAL A 137 3.34 0.30 -23.54
C VAL A 137 2.01 0.75 -24.16
N PRO A 138 0.88 0.15 -23.74
CA PRO A 138 -0.44 0.70 -24.06
C PRO A 138 -0.57 2.15 -23.59
N GLN A 139 -1.29 2.98 -24.36
CA GLN A 139 -1.48 4.40 -24.06
C GLN A 139 -2.01 4.67 -22.64
N GLN A 140 -2.84 3.77 -22.11
CA GLN A 140 -3.40 3.89 -20.76
C GLN A 140 -2.34 3.73 -19.65
N ASN A 141 -1.21 3.09 -19.92
CA ASN A 141 -0.12 2.88 -18.95
C ASN A 141 1.01 3.91 -19.07
N ILE A 142 0.92 4.85 -20.01
CA ILE A 142 2.03 5.73 -20.35
C ILE A 142 2.47 6.61 -19.17
N ARG A 143 1.51 7.20 -18.43
CA ARG A 143 1.82 8.09 -17.30
C ARG A 143 2.53 7.35 -16.17
N GLU A 144 2.08 6.13 -15.89
CA GLU A 144 2.67 5.26 -14.88
C GLU A 144 4.12 4.85 -15.25
N ALA A 145 4.35 4.48 -16.51
CA ALA A 145 5.68 4.05 -16.97
C ALA A 145 6.66 5.23 -17.15
N ALA A 146 6.18 6.39 -17.59
CA ALA A 146 6.99 7.59 -17.86
C ALA A 146 7.52 8.29 -16.59
N VAL A 147 7.14 7.84 -15.41
CA VAL A 147 7.76 8.23 -14.12
C VAL A 147 9.27 7.95 -14.09
N VAL A 148 9.71 6.93 -14.84
CA VAL A 148 11.08 6.44 -14.81
C VAL A 148 11.99 7.31 -15.67
N ASN A 149 12.83 8.12 -15.03
CA ASN A 149 13.81 8.95 -15.71
C ASN A 149 14.85 8.13 -16.50
N ASN A 150 15.41 8.71 -17.56
CA ASN A 150 16.42 8.07 -18.43
C ASN A 150 15.93 6.78 -19.13
N LEU A 151 14.66 6.74 -19.49
CA LEU A 151 14.03 5.75 -20.34
C LEU A 151 13.03 6.44 -21.24
N GLU A 152 13.12 6.24 -22.54
CA GLU A 152 12.12 6.74 -23.49
C GLU A 152 10.87 5.87 -23.40
N VAL A 153 9.72 6.44 -23.04
CA VAL A 153 8.45 5.70 -22.93
C VAL A 153 7.51 6.13 -24.03
N TYR A 154 7.03 5.16 -24.79
CA TYR A 154 6.11 5.36 -25.91
C TYR A 154 4.78 4.71 -25.62
N GLY A 155 3.71 5.51 -25.54
CA GLY A 155 2.34 5.03 -25.43
C GLY A 155 1.76 4.81 -26.82
N MET A 156 1.26 3.61 -27.07
CA MET A 156 0.67 3.23 -28.35
C MET A 156 -0.77 2.79 -28.15
N GLU A 157 -1.64 3.15 -29.10
CA GLU A 157 -3.06 2.76 -29.05
C GLU A 157 -3.31 1.46 -29.80
N THR A 158 -2.58 1.25 -30.89
CA THR A 158 -2.82 0.12 -31.80
C THR A 158 -1.53 -0.62 -32.17
N LEU A 159 -1.69 -1.85 -32.65
CA LEU A 159 -0.60 -2.65 -33.25
C LEU A 159 0.04 -1.92 -34.44
N LEU A 160 -0.77 -1.22 -35.24
CA LEU A 160 -0.27 -0.47 -36.40
C LEU A 160 0.66 0.68 -35.99
N ASP A 161 0.36 1.37 -34.88
CA ASP A 161 1.24 2.43 -34.36
C ASP A 161 2.62 1.88 -34.03
N VAL A 162 2.66 0.71 -33.39
CA VAL A 162 3.92 0.03 -33.03
C VAL A 162 4.69 -0.37 -34.29
N ILE A 163 4.02 -0.92 -35.31
CA ILE A 163 4.63 -1.29 -36.57
C ILE A 163 5.21 -0.05 -37.30
N HIS A 164 4.45 1.04 -37.36
CA HIS A 164 4.89 2.28 -38.00
C HIS A 164 6.10 2.90 -37.27
N PHE A 165 6.10 2.84 -35.93
CA PHE A 165 7.21 3.30 -35.11
C PHE A 165 8.48 2.49 -35.39
N LEU A 166 8.39 1.16 -35.34
CA LEU A 166 9.55 0.26 -35.50
C LEU A 166 10.13 0.32 -36.92
N ASN A 167 9.28 0.48 -37.92
CA ASN A 167 9.68 0.66 -39.33
C ASN A 167 10.14 2.09 -39.66
N GLY A 168 10.09 3.02 -38.69
CA GLY A 168 10.47 4.42 -38.92
C GLY A 168 9.57 5.19 -39.88
N THR A 169 8.39 4.67 -40.23
CA THR A 169 7.42 5.33 -41.12
C THR A 169 6.67 6.48 -40.48
N THR A 170 6.56 6.46 -39.15
CA THR A 170 5.96 7.53 -38.35
C THR A 170 6.86 7.84 -37.16
N THR A 171 7.09 9.13 -36.89
CA THR A 171 7.87 9.57 -35.73
C THR A 171 6.94 9.79 -34.56
N TYR A 172 7.18 9.05 -33.47
CA TYR A 172 6.52 9.23 -32.18
C TYR A 172 7.48 9.91 -31.22
N GLN A 173 6.96 10.82 -30.40
CA GLN A 173 7.76 11.46 -29.36
C GLN A 173 7.62 10.67 -28.05
N PRO A 174 8.71 10.46 -27.30
CA PRO A 174 8.62 9.85 -25.99
C PRO A 174 7.87 10.77 -25.03
N THR A 175 7.07 10.19 -24.15
CA THR A 175 6.36 10.96 -23.13
C THR A 175 7.31 11.36 -22.02
N ILE A 176 7.37 12.66 -21.76
CA ILE A 176 8.15 13.24 -20.66
C ILE A 176 7.19 13.80 -19.63
N ILE A 177 7.35 13.36 -18.38
CA ILE A 177 6.55 13.86 -17.25
C ILE A 177 7.51 14.51 -16.26
N ASP A 178 7.19 15.74 -15.84
CA ASP A 178 7.86 16.35 -14.69
C ASP A 178 7.27 15.75 -13.40
N THR A 179 7.71 14.53 -13.11
CA THR A 179 7.25 13.73 -11.98
C THR A 179 7.39 14.46 -10.64
N ARG A 180 8.45 15.26 -10.49
CA ARG A 180 8.68 16.00 -9.23
C ARG A 180 7.65 17.10 -9.05
N LYS A 181 7.40 17.88 -10.11
CA LYS A 181 6.44 18.98 -10.08
C LYS A 181 5.03 18.45 -9.77
N GLU A 182 4.55 17.47 -10.52
CA GLU A 182 3.23 16.86 -10.29
C GLU A 182 3.10 16.27 -8.88
N PHE A 183 4.14 15.58 -8.39
CA PHE A 183 4.16 14.98 -7.07
C PHE A 183 3.99 16.03 -5.95
N TYR A 184 4.75 17.12 -5.98
CA TYR A 184 4.68 18.15 -4.94
C TYR A 184 3.41 19.00 -5.01
N GLU A 185 2.86 19.24 -6.21
CA GLU A 185 1.59 19.97 -6.39
C GLU A 185 0.41 19.21 -5.78
N GLN A 186 0.34 17.89 -5.96
CA GLN A 186 -0.77 17.05 -5.48
C GLN A 186 -0.66 16.66 -4.00
N GLN A 187 0.52 16.79 -3.39
CA GLN A 187 0.82 16.27 -2.05
C GLN A 187 0.00 16.93 -0.93
N ASN A 188 -0.45 18.16 -1.12
CA ASN A 188 -1.13 18.98 -0.10
C ASN A 188 -2.63 19.19 -0.37
N HIS A 189 -3.20 18.50 -1.33
CA HIS A 189 -4.62 18.65 -1.68
C HIS A 189 -5.45 17.56 -1.00
N PHE A 190 -6.21 17.90 0.05
CA PHE A 190 -7.07 16.99 0.80
C PHE A 190 -8.51 17.45 0.74
N ASP A 191 -9.44 16.52 0.45
CA ASP A 191 -10.87 16.77 0.40
C ASP A 191 -11.52 16.87 1.79
N LEU A 192 -10.87 16.36 2.83
CA LEU A 192 -11.35 16.29 4.20
C LEU A 192 -10.41 17.03 5.15
N ASP A 193 -10.96 17.83 6.06
CA ASP A 193 -10.20 18.63 7.01
C ASP A 193 -10.66 18.38 8.46
N PHE A 194 -9.73 18.46 9.43
CA PHE A 194 -10.04 18.34 10.85
C PHE A 194 -10.85 19.52 11.39
N SER A 195 -10.87 20.66 10.72
CA SER A 195 -11.74 21.81 11.08
C SER A 195 -13.23 21.47 11.03
N ASP A 196 -13.64 20.48 10.21
CA ASP A 196 -15.01 19.98 10.17
C ASP A 196 -15.41 19.23 11.45
N VAL A 197 -14.44 18.78 12.24
CA VAL A 197 -14.69 18.01 13.46
C VAL A 197 -14.81 18.96 14.63
N LYS A 198 -16.03 19.11 15.14
CA LYS A 198 -16.31 19.94 16.32
C LYS A 198 -16.06 19.14 17.60
N GLY A 199 -15.38 19.75 18.57
CA GLY A 199 -15.02 19.09 19.83
C GLY A 199 -14.03 17.91 19.65
N GLN A 200 -14.11 16.92 20.54
CA GLN A 200 -13.28 15.70 20.49
C GLN A 200 -11.77 15.97 20.64
N GLU A 201 -11.38 16.97 21.42
CA GLU A 201 -9.99 17.46 21.51
C GLU A 201 -9.02 16.37 21.99
N SER A 202 -9.44 15.51 22.93
CA SER A 202 -8.63 14.37 23.41
C SER A 202 -8.36 13.34 22.30
N VAL A 203 -9.34 13.10 21.43
CA VAL A 203 -9.21 12.17 20.32
C VAL A 203 -8.34 12.76 19.22
N LYS A 204 -8.53 14.05 18.91
CA LYS A 204 -7.68 14.77 17.95
C LYS A 204 -6.22 14.75 18.41
N ARG A 205 -5.98 14.97 19.71
CA ARG A 205 -4.64 14.87 20.30
C ARG A 205 -4.06 13.46 20.19
N ALA A 206 -4.84 12.41 20.45
CA ALA A 206 -4.42 11.03 20.28
C ALA A 206 -4.05 10.72 18.80
N LEU A 207 -4.84 11.24 17.84
CA LEU A 207 -4.58 11.09 16.40
C LEU A 207 -3.34 11.88 15.97
N GLU A 208 -3.10 13.08 16.52
CA GLU A 208 -1.89 13.86 16.31
C GLU A 208 -0.63 13.11 16.78
N VAL A 209 -0.67 12.56 18.00
CA VAL A 209 0.43 11.74 18.56
C VAL A 209 0.66 10.50 17.69
N ALA A 210 -0.44 9.82 17.31
CA ALA A 210 -0.36 8.64 16.44
C ALA A 210 0.26 8.97 15.08
N ALA A 211 -0.13 10.08 14.45
CA ALA A 211 0.41 10.56 13.18
C ALA A 211 1.90 10.92 13.28
N ALA A 212 2.28 11.62 14.36
CA ALA A 212 3.66 12.04 14.58
C ALA A 212 4.62 10.87 14.80
N GLY A 213 4.20 9.86 15.58
CA GLY A 213 5.04 8.71 15.91
C GLY A 213 4.87 7.49 15.00
N GLY A 214 3.86 7.47 14.12
CA GLY A 214 3.48 6.28 13.33
C GLY A 214 2.88 5.17 14.19
N HIS A 215 2.17 5.53 15.27
CA HIS A 215 1.61 4.59 16.24
C HIS A 215 0.29 3.99 15.77
N ASN A 216 0.10 2.71 16.05
CA ASN A 216 -1.19 2.05 15.87
C ASN A 216 -2.19 2.54 16.92
N LEU A 217 -3.45 2.74 16.52
CA LEU A 217 -4.47 3.34 17.36
C LEU A 217 -5.79 2.58 17.27
N ILE A 218 -6.49 2.43 18.40
CA ILE A 218 -7.88 1.95 18.46
C ILE A 218 -8.79 2.99 19.13
N MET A 219 -9.90 3.26 18.48
CA MET A 219 -10.96 4.16 18.95
C MET A 219 -12.14 3.37 19.49
N ILE A 220 -12.56 3.66 20.74
CA ILE A 220 -13.66 2.98 21.39
C ILE A 220 -14.72 3.99 21.74
N GLY A 221 -15.95 3.73 21.36
CA GLY A 221 -17.05 4.64 21.67
C GLY A 221 -18.39 4.19 21.10
N PRO A 222 -19.50 4.83 21.52
CA PRO A 222 -20.83 4.45 21.08
C PRO A 222 -21.02 4.64 19.56
N PRO A 223 -22.05 4.01 18.98
CA PRO A 223 -22.44 4.28 17.60
C PRO A 223 -22.70 5.78 17.38
N GLY A 224 -22.31 6.32 16.23
CA GLY A 224 -22.50 7.74 15.91
C GLY A 224 -21.52 8.71 16.58
N SER A 225 -20.54 8.26 17.37
CA SER A 225 -19.54 9.15 18.01
C SER A 225 -18.49 9.75 17.08
N GLY A 226 -18.53 9.45 15.77
CA GLY A 226 -17.63 10.05 14.77
C GLY A 226 -16.32 9.30 14.51
N LYS A 227 -16.15 8.05 14.98
CA LYS A 227 -14.93 7.23 14.80
C LYS A 227 -14.44 7.16 13.36
N SER A 228 -15.31 6.74 12.45
CA SER A 228 -14.99 6.58 11.03
C SER A 228 -14.76 7.94 10.34
N MET A 229 -15.44 9.01 10.80
CA MET A 229 -15.25 10.39 10.32
C MET A 229 -13.85 10.91 10.68
N LEU A 230 -13.39 10.68 11.91
CA LEU A 230 -12.05 11.04 12.38
C LEU A 230 -10.96 10.24 11.65
N ALA A 231 -11.15 8.91 11.51
CA ALA A 231 -10.20 8.06 10.81
C ALA A 231 -9.98 8.48 9.35
N LYS A 232 -11.04 8.84 8.61
CA LYS A 232 -10.95 9.29 7.22
C LYS A 232 -10.19 10.62 7.04
N ARG A 233 -10.08 11.44 8.09
CA ARG A 233 -9.34 12.71 8.08
C ARG A 233 -7.86 12.54 8.44
N LEU A 234 -7.46 11.40 8.99
CA LEU A 234 -6.09 11.14 9.41
C LEU A 234 -5.04 11.38 8.29
N PRO A 235 -5.27 11.01 7.03
CA PRO A 235 -4.31 11.30 5.95
C PRO A 235 -3.95 12.79 5.83
N SER A 236 -4.87 13.72 6.15
CA SER A 236 -4.63 15.16 6.04
C SER A 236 -3.62 15.72 7.06
N ILE A 237 -3.36 14.99 8.15
CA ILE A 237 -2.39 15.39 9.17
C ILE A 237 -1.12 14.53 9.16
N LEU A 238 -1.07 13.46 8.36
CA LEU A 238 0.14 12.65 8.23
C LEU A 238 1.28 13.42 7.55
N PRO A 239 2.56 13.11 7.87
CA PRO A 239 3.69 13.64 7.15
C PRO A 239 3.58 13.30 5.66
N PRO A 240 4.03 14.18 4.75
CA PRO A 240 4.01 13.91 3.32
C PRO A 240 4.84 12.67 2.99
N LEU A 241 4.50 11.98 1.88
CA LEU A 241 5.35 10.92 1.34
C LEU A 241 6.67 11.53 0.84
N SER A 242 7.77 10.85 1.08
CA SER A 242 9.00 11.08 0.31
C SER A 242 8.83 10.51 -1.10
N LEU A 243 9.66 10.96 -2.04
CA LEU A 243 9.63 10.44 -3.40
C LEU A 243 9.93 8.92 -3.44
N ALA A 244 10.80 8.44 -2.55
CA ALA A 244 11.12 7.02 -2.43
C ALA A 244 9.91 6.20 -1.93
N GLU A 245 9.24 6.65 -0.85
CA GLU A 245 8.01 6.02 -0.34
C GLU A 245 6.90 6.03 -1.40
N SER A 246 6.75 7.15 -2.13
CA SER A 246 5.78 7.26 -3.22
C SER A 246 6.04 6.24 -4.32
N LEU A 247 7.28 6.09 -4.75
CA LEU A 247 7.66 5.14 -5.80
C LEU A 247 7.38 3.69 -5.37
N GLU A 248 7.75 3.33 -4.13
CA GLU A 248 7.51 2.00 -3.56
C GLU A 248 6.01 1.71 -3.46
N THR A 249 5.24 2.66 -2.95
CA THR A 249 3.77 2.56 -2.85
C THR A 249 3.14 2.43 -4.23
N THR A 250 3.58 3.24 -5.21
CA THR A 250 3.05 3.19 -6.58
C THR A 250 3.36 1.85 -7.25
N GLN A 251 4.53 1.24 -7.02
CA GLN A 251 4.84 -0.10 -7.56
C GLN A 251 3.85 -1.16 -7.06
N ILE A 252 3.50 -1.15 -5.77
CA ILE A 252 2.51 -2.09 -5.20
C ILE A 252 1.15 -1.92 -5.87
N HIS A 253 0.69 -0.67 -5.99
CA HIS A 253 -0.59 -0.35 -6.63
C HIS A 253 -0.59 -0.65 -8.14
N SER A 254 0.54 -0.49 -8.81
CA SER A 254 0.75 -0.83 -10.21
C SER A 254 0.52 -2.34 -10.45
N VAL A 255 1.20 -3.18 -9.68
CA VAL A 255 1.05 -4.65 -9.75
C VAL A 255 -0.38 -5.08 -9.42
N ALA A 256 -1.03 -4.42 -8.48
CA ALA A 256 -2.44 -4.65 -8.16
C ALA A 256 -3.43 -4.17 -9.24
N GLY A 257 -2.96 -3.40 -10.23
CA GLY A 257 -3.83 -2.78 -11.25
C GLY A 257 -4.76 -1.71 -10.64
N LYS A 258 -4.29 -0.98 -9.63
CA LYS A 258 -5.04 0.04 -8.88
C LYS A 258 -4.56 1.48 -9.17
N ILE A 259 -3.72 1.67 -10.17
CA ILE A 259 -3.32 3.00 -10.65
C ILE A 259 -4.38 3.50 -11.64
N SER A 260 -4.84 4.74 -11.46
CA SER A 260 -5.74 5.37 -12.44
C SER A 260 -4.95 5.87 -13.65
N ARG A 261 -5.62 6.01 -14.81
CA ARG A 261 -4.99 6.45 -16.08
C ARG A 261 -4.32 7.83 -15.99
N ASP A 262 -4.83 8.68 -15.09
CA ASP A 262 -4.35 10.06 -14.92
C ASP A 262 -3.26 10.19 -13.84
N THR A 263 -2.95 9.11 -13.12
CA THR A 263 -1.98 9.13 -12.03
C THR A 263 -0.61 8.68 -12.53
N SER A 264 0.41 9.51 -12.30
CA SER A 264 1.82 9.17 -12.49
C SER A 264 2.41 8.50 -11.25
N LEU A 265 2.37 9.20 -10.11
CA LEU A 265 2.79 8.71 -8.80
C LEU A 265 1.68 8.90 -7.75
N ILE A 266 1.61 8.00 -6.78
CA ILE A 266 0.80 8.20 -5.59
C ILE A 266 1.47 9.26 -4.73
N SER A 267 0.85 10.43 -4.62
CA SER A 267 1.38 11.61 -3.91
C SER A 267 0.94 11.70 -2.45
N GLN A 268 -0.16 11.03 -2.10
CA GLN A 268 -0.73 11.02 -0.75
C GLN A 268 -0.60 9.62 -0.13
N ARG A 269 -0.53 9.58 1.21
CA ARG A 269 -0.52 8.31 1.94
C ARG A 269 -1.83 7.55 1.72
N PRO A 270 -1.80 6.29 1.26
CA PRO A 270 -3.00 5.51 1.03
C PRO A 270 -3.85 5.37 2.30
N PHE A 271 -5.17 5.48 2.14
CA PHE A 271 -6.14 5.14 3.19
C PHE A 271 -6.98 3.96 2.71
N ARG A 272 -6.79 2.81 3.34
CA ARG A 272 -7.50 1.58 3.02
C ARG A 272 -8.48 1.23 4.12
N ALA A 273 -9.75 1.10 3.78
CA ALA A 273 -10.83 0.82 4.72
C ALA A 273 -11.67 -0.35 4.20
N PRO A 274 -11.17 -1.59 4.32
CA PRO A 274 -11.92 -2.76 3.89
C PRO A 274 -13.16 -2.96 4.78
N HIS A 275 -14.23 -3.47 4.16
CA HIS A 275 -15.45 -3.82 4.89
C HIS A 275 -15.20 -4.98 5.87
N HIS A 276 -15.92 -5.03 6.99
CA HIS A 276 -15.74 -6.07 8.02
C HIS A 276 -16.02 -7.52 7.52
N THR A 277 -16.67 -7.69 6.36
CA THR A 277 -16.87 -9.00 5.71
C THR A 277 -15.70 -9.43 4.82
N ILE A 278 -14.58 -8.70 4.84
CA ILE A 278 -13.41 -9.02 4.02
C ILE A 278 -12.90 -10.44 4.30
N SER A 279 -12.53 -11.16 3.26
CA SER A 279 -11.87 -12.47 3.40
C SER A 279 -10.38 -12.32 3.76
N GLN A 280 -9.81 -13.34 4.39
CA GLN A 280 -8.38 -13.38 4.69
C GLN A 280 -7.52 -13.18 3.42
N VAL A 281 -7.90 -13.80 2.29
CA VAL A 281 -7.19 -13.67 1.03
C VAL A 281 -7.24 -12.24 0.47
N ALA A 282 -8.38 -11.57 0.59
CA ALA A 282 -8.50 -10.18 0.15
C ALA A 282 -7.68 -9.22 1.05
N LEU A 283 -7.59 -9.51 2.35
CA LEU A 283 -6.81 -8.70 3.28
C LEU A 283 -5.29 -8.90 3.09
N VAL A 284 -4.83 -10.14 3.05
CA VAL A 284 -3.40 -10.52 2.96
C VAL A 284 -2.87 -10.44 1.54
N GLY A 285 -3.70 -10.82 0.60
CA GLY A 285 -3.33 -11.11 -0.78
C GLY A 285 -3.27 -12.61 -1.05
N GLY A 286 -3.14 -12.98 -2.30
CA GLY A 286 -3.10 -14.37 -2.72
C GLY A 286 -3.66 -14.58 -4.12
N GLY A 287 -4.22 -15.75 -4.35
CA GLY A 287 -4.66 -16.22 -5.67
C GLY A 287 -3.66 -17.18 -6.29
N ASN A 288 -3.97 -17.66 -7.50
CA ASN A 288 -3.06 -18.52 -8.28
C ASN A 288 -1.82 -17.75 -8.71
N ASN A 289 -1.99 -16.48 -9.04
CA ASN A 289 -0.95 -15.47 -9.20
C ASN A 289 -1.02 -14.57 -7.95
N PRO A 290 -0.03 -14.59 -7.05
CA PRO A 290 -0.10 -13.87 -5.78
C PRO A 290 -0.20 -12.36 -6.00
N GLN A 291 -1.40 -11.80 -5.78
CA GLN A 291 -1.67 -10.37 -5.82
C GLN A 291 -1.58 -9.75 -4.43
N PRO A 292 -1.14 -8.49 -4.30
CA PRO A 292 -1.12 -7.80 -3.02
C PRO A 292 -2.55 -7.57 -2.50
N GLY A 293 -2.76 -7.79 -1.19
CA GLY A 293 -4.03 -7.52 -0.51
C GLY A 293 -4.10 -6.11 0.08
N GLU A 294 -5.18 -5.81 0.82
CA GLU A 294 -5.41 -4.50 1.43
C GLU A 294 -4.30 -4.07 2.39
N ILE A 295 -3.65 -5.03 3.08
CA ILE A 295 -2.49 -4.77 3.94
C ILE A 295 -1.33 -4.16 3.14
N SER A 296 -0.99 -4.75 1.98
CA SER A 296 0.08 -4.25 1.12
C SER A 296 -0.33 -2.95 0.41
N LEU A 297 -1.61 -2.81 0.03
CA LEU A 297 -2.14 -1.57 -0.55
C LEU A 297 -2.17 -0.40 0.45
N ALA A 298 -2.15 -0.68 1.75
CA ALA A 298 -2.02 0.33 2.79
C ALA A 298 -0.57 0.74 3.09
N HIS A 299 0.41 0.18 2.37
CA HIS A 299 1.83 0.48 2.57
C HIS A 299 2.12 1.98 2.53
N ASN A 300 2.93 2.47 3.48
CA ASN A 300 3.22 3.89 3.74
C ASN A 300 1.99 4.76 4.03
N GLY A 301 0.87 4.14 4.41
CA GLY A 301 -0.39 4.80 4.68
C GLY A 301 -1.12 4.25 5.89
N VAL A 302 -2.45 4.22 5.82
CA VAL A 302 -3.36 3.82 6.90
C VAL A 302 -4.19 2.63 6.47
N LEU A 303 -4.23 1.60 7.31
CA LEU A 303 -5.24 0.53 7.26
C LEU A 303 -6.27 0.81 8.35
N PHE A 304 -7.48 1.19 7.95
CA PHE A 304 -8.59 1.43 8.86
C PHE A 304 -9.51 0.21 8.93
N LEU A 305 -9.66 -0.36 10.13
CA LEU A 305 -10.57 -1.47 10.40
C LEU A 305 -11.73 -0.97 11.26
N ASP A 306 -12.85 -0.70 10.61
CA ASP A 306 -14.08 -0.33 11.30
C ASP A 306 -14.74 -1.56 11.93
N GLU A 307 -15.36 -1.39 13.09
CA GLU A 307 -16.02 -2.47 13.82
C GLU A 307 -15.09 -3.71 13.99
N MET A 308 -13.86 -3.49 14.41
CA MET A 308 -12.81 -4.52 14.48
C MET A 308 -13.26 -5.85 15.13
N PRO A 309 -14.06 -5.88 16.23
CA PRO A 309 -14.53 -7.15 16.81
C PRO A 309 -15.54 -7.92 15.95
N GLU A 310 -16.06 -7.33 14.87
CA GLU A 310 -16.98 -8.01 13.93
C GLU A 310 -16.23 -8.76 12.81
N LEU A 311 -14.94 -8.48 12.65
CA LEU A 311 -14.07 -9.24 11.74
C LEU A 311 -13.90 -10.70 12.24
N PRO A 312 -13.84 -11.68 11.33
CA PRO A 312 -13.51 -13.05 11.69
C PRO A 312 -12.16 -13.12 12.42
N ARG A 313 -12.07 -13.94 13.46
CA ARG A 313 -10.84 -14.10 14.25
C ARG A 313 -9.63 -14.48 13.38
N SER A 314 -9.83 -15.34 12.37
CA SER A 314 -8.78 -15.70 11.42
C SER A 314 -8.23 -14.51 10.63
N VAL A 315 -9.07 -13.51 10.35
CA VAL A 315 -8.69 -12.26 9.66
C VAL A 315 -7.90 -11.34 10.60
N LEU A 316 -8.28 -11.28 11.88
CA LEU A 316 -7.56 -10.47 12.88
C LEU A 316 -6.16 -11.04 13.20
N GLU A 317 -6.05 -12.37 13.34
CA GLU A 317 -4.78 -13.01 13.71
C GLU A 317 -3.69 -12.85 12.64
N VAL A 318 -4.05 -12.76 11.35
CA VAL A 318 -3.04 -12.56 10.29
C VAL A 318 -2.41 -11.17 10.29
N LEU A 319 -2.99 -10.18 10.99
CA LEU A 319 -2.39 -8.84 11.14
C LEU A 319 -1.15 -8.84 12.04
N ARG A 320 -0.98 -9.85 12.90
CA ARG A 320 0.07 -9.86 13.91
C ARG A 320 1.48 -9.79 13.31
N GLN A 321 1.74 -10.57 12.28
CA GLN A 321 3.04 -10.60 11.62
C GLN A 321 3.31 -9.30 10.84
N PRO A 322 2.43 -8.81 9.97
CA PRO A 322 2.62 -7.54 9.27
C PRO A 322 2.87 -6.33 10.18
N LEU A 323 2.23 -6.28 11.34
CA LEU A 323 2.42 -5.21 12.32
C LEU A 323 3.82 -5.22 12.97
N GLU A 324 4.49 -6.38 13.04
CA GLU A 324 5.85 -6.52 13.57
C GLU A 324 6.89 -6.40 12.46
N ASP A 325 6.77 -7.26 11.43
CA ASP A 325 7.80 -7.43 10.40
C ASP A 325 7.72 -6.38 9.30
N ARG A 326 6.62 -5.63 9.19
CA ARG A 326 6.30 -4.64 8.15
C ARG A 326 6.42 -5.18 6.72
N LYS A 327 6.25 -6.47 6.60
CA LYS A 327 6.23 -7.21 5.35
C LYS A 327 5.29 -8.40 5.46
N ILE A 328 4.81 -8.86 4.33
CA ILE A 328 3.93 -10.00 4.22
C ILE A 328 4.43 -10.95 3.15
N SER A 329 4.56 -12.22 3.51
CA SER A 329 5.00 -13.28 2.59
C SER A 329 3.80 -14.12 2.18
N ILE A 330 3.54 -14.17 0.89
CA ILE A 330 2.50 -15.01 0.30
C ILE A 330 3.18 -16.22 -0.32
N SER A 331 3.15 -17.35 0.39
CA SER A 331 3.74 -18.60 -0.08
C SER A 331 2.68 -19.52 -0.66
N ARG A 332 2.95 -20.07 -1.84
CA ARG A 332 2.19 -21.11 -2.53
C ARG A 332 3.14 -22.20 -3.00
N ALA A 333 2.62 -23.37 -3.37
CA ALA A 333 3.44 -24.52 -3.75
C ALA A 333 4.54 -24.23 -4.80
N LYS A 334 4.35 -23.21 -5.64
CA LYS A 334 5.28 -22.85 -6.72
C LYS A 334 5.88 -21.44 -6.59
N TYR A 335 5.43 -20.62 -5.65
CA TYR A 335 5.85 -19.22 -5.51
C TYR A 335 5.92 -18.81 -4.06
N SER A 336 6.90 -17.98 -3.73
CA SER A 336 6.91 -17.17 -2.53
C SER A 336 7.17 -15.72 -2.96
N VAL A 337 6.22 -14.84 -2.67
CA VAL A 337 6.30 -13.42 -2.98
C VAL A 337 6.22 -12.66 -1.69
N GLU A 338 7.10 -11.68 -1.51
CA GLU A 338 7.10 -10.79 -0.36
C GLU A 338 6.67 -9.39 -0.80
N TYR A 339 5.72 -8.80 -0.07
CA TYR A 339 5.30 -7.42 -0.24
C TYR A 339 5.62 -6.61 1.01
N PRO A 340 6.16 -5.40 0.87
CA PRO A 340 6.27 -4.47 1.99
C PRO A 340 4.87 -4.03 2.44
N CYS A 341 4.70 -3.83 3.76
CA CYS A 341 3.44 -3.43 4.35
C CYS A 341 3.65 -2.58 5.62
N SER A 342 4.45 -1.54 5.49
CA SER A 342 4.64 -0.55 6.55
C SER A 342 3.43 0.38 6.60
N PHE A 343 2.40 0.00 7.34
CA PHE A 343 1.17 0.77 7.50
C PHE A 343 0.95 1.15 8.96
N MET A 344 0.13 2.16 9.18
CA MET A 344 -0.41 2.52 10.48
C MET A 344 -1.79 1.88 10.61
N LEU A 345 -1.97 1.01 11.62
CA LEU A 345 -3.27 0.43 11.91
C LEU A 345 -4.10 1.44 12.70
N VAL A 346 -5.25 1.79 12.17
CA VAL A 346 -6.31 2.51 12.90
C VAL A 346 -7.53 1.61 12.97
N ALA A 347 -7.99 1.34 14.17
CA ALA A 347 -9.16 0.50 14.38
C ALA A 347 -10.28 1.27 15.08
N SER A 348 -11.51 0.85 14.88
CA SER A 348 -12.64 1.31 15.67
C SER A 348 -13.41 0.14 16.26
N MET A 349 -14.03 0.37 17.41
CA MET A 349 -14.94 -0.59 18.02
C MET A 349 -15.97 0.10 18.90
N ASN A 350 -17.07 -0.61 19.16
CA ASN A 350 -18.01 -0.22 20.19
C ASN A 350 -17.55 -0.76 21.56
N PRO A 351 -17.97 -0.18 22.69
CA PRO A 351 -17.56 -0.64 24.01
C PRO A 351 -18.19 -1.98 24.43
N CYS A 352 -19.28 -2.38 23.78
CA CYS A 352 -19.99 -3.64 24.00
C CYS A 352 -20.88 -3.99 22.80
N PRO A 353 -21.54 -5.16 22.77
CA PRO A 353 -22.41 -5.55 21.65
C PRO A 353 -23.57 -4.59 21.38
N CYS A 354 -24.19 -3.98 22.39
CA CYS A 354 -25.25 -2.99 22.17
C CYS A 354 -24.69 -1.59 21.86
N GLY A 355 -23.40 -1.34 22.13
CA GLY A 355 -22.71 -0.08 21.83
C GLY A 355 -22.76 0.98 22.94
N TYR A 356 -23.45 0.77 24.05
CA TYR A 356 -23.75 1.83 25.04
C TYR A 356 -23.14 1.59 26.42
N TYR A 357 -22.19 0.70 26.57
CA TYR A 357 -21.51 0.49 27.86
C TYR A 357 -20.68 1.74 28.21
N GLY A 358 -20.94 2.30 29.38
CA GLY A 358 -20.32 3.56 29.84
C GLY A 358 -20.87 4.83 29.20
N ASP A 359 -21.93 4.75 28.40
CA ASP A 359 -22.59 5.93 27.82
C ASP A 359 -23.47 6.62 28.89
N PRO A 360 -23.30 7.92 29.16
CA PRO A 360 -24.09 8.64 30.15
C PRO A 360 -25.53 8.88 29.75
N THR A 361 -25.86 8.75 28.46
CA THR A 361 -27.18 9.09 27.89
C THR A 361 -28.04 7.86 27.56
N HIS A 362 -27.42 6.69 27.42
CA HIS A 362 -28.10 5.45 27.07
C HIS A 362 -27.73 4.31 28.01
N ASN A 363 -28.72 3.55 28.44
CA ASN A 363 -28.49 2.40 29.30
C ASN A 363 -27.97 1.20 28.52
N CYS A 364 -26.86 0.63 28.95
CA CYS A 364 -26.34 -0.63 28.41
C CYS A 364 -27.22 -1.80 28.88
N VAL A 365 -27.61 -2.66 27.94
CA VAL A 365 -28.42 -3.86 28.23
C VAL A 365 -27.59 -5.15 28.23
N CYS A 366 -26.26 -5.06 28.05
CA CYS A 366 -25.37 -6.20 28.00
C CYS A 366 -24.99 -6.68 29.38
N THR A 367 -24.98 -7.99 29.59
CA THR A 367 -24.42 -8.59 30.80
C THR A 367 -22.88 -8.48 30.80
N PRO A 368 -22.22 -8.48 31.98
CA PRO A 368 -20.75 -8.47 32.06
C PRO A 368 -20.10 -9.59 31.22
N GLY A 369 -20.67 -10.79 31.22
CA GLY A 369 -20.18 -11.90 30.42
C GLY A 369 -20.33 -11.72 28.88
N GLN A 370 -21.31 -10.94 28.42
CA GLN A 370 -21.44 -10.55 27.02
C GLN A 370 -20.39 -9.52 26.63
N ILE A 371 -20.15 -8.53 27.49
CA ILE A 371 -19.11 -7.51 27.29
C ILE A 371 -17.76 -8.19 27.20
N GLN A 372 -17.42 -9.05 28.16
CA GLN A 372 -16.14 -9.75 28.17
C GLN A 372 -15.94 -10.64 26.94
N ARG A 373 -16.97 -11.37 26.49
CA ARG A 373 -16.91 -12.18 25.27
C ARG A 373 -16.69 -11.32 24.02
N TYR A 374 -17.30 -10.14 23.96
CA TYR A 374 -17.13 -9.20 22.86
C TYR A 374 -15.70 -8.66 22.83
N MET A 375 -15.15 -8.22 23.95
CA MET A 375 -13.78 -7.74 24.08
C MET A 375 -12.76 -8.83 23.71
N ASN A 376 -13.00 -10.07 24.14
CA ASN A 376 -12.12 -11.22 23.87
C ASN A 376 -12.11 -11.68 22.39
N LYS A 377 -12.94 -11.11 21.51
CA LYS A 377 -12.83 -11.32 20.06
C LYS A 377 -11.50 -10.81 19.53
N ILE A 378 -10.97 -9.72 20.12
CA ILE A 378 -9.62 -9.22 19.84
C ILE A 378 -8.67 -9.90 20.81
N SER A 379 -7.68 -10.62 20.29
CA SER A 379 -6.71 -11.31 21.14
C SER A 379 -5.78 -10.34 21.86
N GLY A 380 -5.38 -10.68 23.10
CA GLY A 380 -4.40 -9.90 23.86
C GLY A 380 -3.13 -9.59 23.05
N PRO A 381 -2.51 -10.60 22.39
CA PRO A 381 -1.34 -10.35 21.52
C PRO A 381 -1.57 -9.36 20.38
N LEU A 382 -2.78 -9.19 19.87
CA LEU A 382 -3.09 -8.18 18.86
C LEU A 382 -3.27 -6.80 19.51
N LEU A 383 -3.96 -6.70 20.65
CA LEU A 383 -4.07 -5.46 21.44
C LEU A 383 -2.71 -4.94 21.89
N ASP A 384 -1.81 -5.84 22.28
CA ASP A 384 -0.42 -5.50 22.64
C ASP A 384 0.34 -4.77 21.51
N ARG A 385 -0.09 -4.90 20.25
CA ARG A 385 0.50 -4.23 19.08
C ARG A 385 -0.14 -2.90 18.73
N ILE A 386 -1.19 -2.51 19.44
CA ILE A 386 -1.84 -1.21 19.32
C ILE A 386 -1.29 -0.32 20.42
N ASP A 387 -0.66 0.78 20.04
CA ASP A 387 0.08 1.64 20.99
C ASP A 387 -0.85 2.59 21.76
N ILE A 388 -1.91 3.08 21.11
CA ILE A 388 -2.81 4.12 21.62
C ILE A 388 -4.24 3.58 21.64
N HIS A 389 -4.85 3.61 22.83
CA HIS A 389 -6.27 3.30 23.05
C HIS A 389 -7.00 4.60 23.41
N CYS A 390 -7.97 5.00 22.59
CA CYS A 390 -8.66 6.25 22.73
C CYS A 390 -10.17 6.03 22.92
N GLU A 391 -10.72 6.54 24.02
CA GLU A 391 -12.17 6.54 24.28
C GLU A 391 -12.82 7.78 23.67
N ILE A 392 -13.87 7.58 22.89
CA ILE A 392 -14.65 8.63 22.24
C ILE A 392 -16.02 8.69 22.86
N GLN A 393 -16.40 9.86 23.33
CA GLN A 393 -17.75 10.12 23.83
C GLN A 393 -18.61 10.74 22.71
N ALA A 394 -19.91 10.45 22.73
CA ALA A 394 -20.84 11.14 21.86
C ALA A 394 -20.95 12.62 22.27
N VAL A 395 -20.86 13.54 21.30
CA VAL A 395 -21.07 14.96 21.56
C VAL A 395 -22.58 15.25 21.49
N PRO A 396 -23.19 15.82 22.54
CA PRO A 396 -24.61 16.17 22.54
C PRO A 396 -24.95 17.12 21.39
N PHE A 397 -26.12 16.95 20.78
CA PHE A 397 -26.56 17.80 19.66
C PHE A 397 -26.65 19.30 20.05
N SER A 398 -27.03 19.61 21.29
CA SER A 398 -27.04 20.96 21.83
C SER A 398 -25.68 21.65 21.80
N GLU A 399 -24.60 20.89 22.01
CA GLU A 399 -23.23 21.39 21.97
C GLU A 399 -22.71 21.53 20.53
N LEU A 400 -23.02 20.57 19.65
CA LEU A 400 -22.59 20.58 18.24
C LEU A 400 -23.02 21.86 17.50
N SER A 401 -24.22 22.41 17.84
CA SER A 401 -24.75 23.62 17.19
C SER A 401 -24.02 24.91 17.60
N GLN A 402 -23.39 24.92 18.78
CA GLN A 402 -22.72 26.09 19.37
C GLN A 402 -21.19 26.04 19.27
N MET A 403 -20.60 24.88 18.97
CA MET A 403 -19.14 24.71 18.88
C MET A 403 -18.57 25.43 17.65
N GLN A 404 -17.43 26.08 17.87
CA GLN A 404 -16.61 26.64 16.79
C GLN A 404 -16.04 25.53 15.92
N PRO A 405 -15.67 25.82 14.66
CA PRO A 405 -14.90 24.90 13.84
C PRO A 405 -13.65 24.41 14.57
N GLY A 406 -13.24 23.17 14.31
CA GLY A 406 -12.04 22.61 14.89
C GLY A 406 -10.77 23.27 14.34
N GLU A 407 -9.61 22.86 14.87
CA GLU A 407 -8.30 23.27 14.35
C GLU A 407 -8.09 22.73 12.92
N PRO A 408 -7.60 23.56 11.98
CA PRO A 408 -7.32 23.10 10.61
C PRO A 408 -6.28 22.01 10.55
N SER A 409 -6.47 21.03 9.65
CA SER A 409 -5.52 19.96 9.40
C SER A 409 -4.12 20.46 9.09
N ALA A 410 -3.98 21.59 8.39
CA ALA A 410 -2.68 22.18 8.05
C ALA A 410 -1.85 22.50 9.30
N THR A 411 -2.46 23.11 10.32
CA THR A 411 -1.77 23.49 11.58
C THR A 411 -1.33 22.25 12.36
N ILE A 412 -2.20 21.23 12.47
CA ILE A 412 -1.85 19.96 13.12
C ILE A 412 -0.71 19.28 12.34
N ARG A 413 -0.80 19.28 11.01
CA ARG A 413 0.21 18.67 10.13
C ARG A 413 1.58 19.33 10.27
N GLU A 414 1.67 20.64 10.44
CA GLU A 414 2.93 21.35 10.68
C GLU A 414 3.63 20.85 11.94
N ARG A 415 2.89 20.68 13.06
CA ARG A 415 3.44 20.11 14.30
C ARG A 415 3.89 18.65 14.12
N VAL A 416 3.09 17.86 13.42
CA VAL A 416 3.44 16.46 13.09
C VAL A 416 4.70 16.38 12.24
N ILE A 417 4.85 17.25 11.22
CA ILE A 417 6.04 17.31 10.37
C ILE A 417 7.27 17.74 11.19
N ALA A 418 7.13 18.72 12.09
CA ALA A 418 8.21 19.16 12.95
C ALA A 418 8.72 18.02 13.85
N ALA A 419 7.81 17.31 14.52
CA ALA A 419 8.17 16.14 15.33
C ALA A 419 8.80 15.01 14.48
N ARG A 420 8.29 14.77 13.27
CA ARG A 420 8.87 13.78 12.35
C ARG A 420 10.29 14.11 11.91
N LYS A 421 10.60 15.37 11.65
CA LYS A 421 11.97 15.82 11.32
C LYS A 421 12.96 15.53 12.45
N ILE A 422 12.55 15.69 13.71
CA ILE A 422 13.38 15.31 14.87
C ILE A 422 13.68 13.81 14.85
N GLN A 423 12.67 12.99 14.54
CA GLN A 423 12.82 11.54 14.45
C GLN A 423 13.69 11.12 13.27
N GLU A 424 13.54 11.74 12.11
CA GLU A 424 14.35 11.47 10.92
C GLU A 424 15.84 11.76 11.19
N GLU A 425 16.17 12.87 11.84
CA GLU A 425 17.55 13.17 12.22
C GLU A 425 18.08 12.19 13.28
N ARG A 426 17.26 11.83 14.28
CA ARG A 426 17.59 10.82 15.31
C ARG A 426 17.90 9.46 14.69
N PHE A 427 17.15 9.04 13.70
CA PHE A 427 17.26 7.70 13.10
C PHE A 427 18.07 7.64 11.81
N LYS A 428 18.72 8.71 11.43
CA LYS A 428 19.47 8.84 10.17
C LYS A 428 20.53 7.75 9.96
N SER A 429 21.15 7.26 11.05
CA SER A 429 22.11 6.17 11.03
C SER A 429 21.49 4.77 11.05
N PHE A 430 20.17 4.67 11.25
CA PHE A 430 19.45 3.39 11.39
C PHE A 430 18.64 3.09 10.14
N LYS A 431 19.11 2.14 9.34
CA LYS A 431 18.45 1.77 8.08
C LYS A 431 17.05 1.18 8.34
N GLY A 432 16.04 1.73 7.68
CA GLY A 432 14.66 1.22 7.71
C GLY A 432 13.84 1.66 8.93
N ILE A 433 14.36 2.59 9.76
CA ILE A 433 13.64 3.17 10.90
C ILE A 433 13.39 4.64 10.62
N HIS A 434 12.11 5.04 10.63
CA HIS A 434 11.68 6.38 10.22
C HIS A 434 10.83 7.10 11.28
N CYS A 435 10.38 6.38 12.33
CA CYS A 435 9.53 6.94 13.36
C CYS A 435 9.66 6.20 14.69
N ASN A 436 9.19 6.83 15.77
CA ASN A 436 9.34 6.30 17.12
C ASN A 436 8.64 4.94 17.34
N ALA A 437 7.52 4.67 16.68
CA ALA A 437 6.86 3.37 16.77
C ALA A 437 7.75 2.20 16.30
N MET A 438 8.75 2.48 15.46
CA MET A 438 9.68 1.48 14.91
C MET A 438 10.90 1.21 15.82
N MET A 439 11.10 1.97 16.90
CA MET A 439 12.24 1.77 17.79
C MET A 439 12.31 0.33 18.33
N SER A 440 13.50 -0.25 18.34
CA SER A 440 13.81 -1.49 19.04
C SER A 440 13.98 -1.25 20.55
N GLU A 441 13.98 -2.31 21.36
CA GLU A 441 14.23 -2.21 22.80
C GLU A 441 15.56 -1.50 23.12
N LYS A 442 16.62 -1.79 22.36
CA LYS A 442 17.91 -1.11 22.52
C LYS A 442 17.80 0.41 22.29
N MET A 443 17.04 0.81 21.29
CA MET A 443 16.84 2.23 20.96
C MET A 443 15.97 2.94 22.00
N LEU A 444 15.07 2.23 22.68
CA LEU A 444 14.28 2.81 23.76
C LEU A 444 15.17 3.24 24.93
N HIS A 445 16.16 2.44 25.31
CA HIS A 445 17.16 2.81 26.33
C HIS A 445 18.02 3.99 25.90
N GLU A 446 18.29 4.15 24.62
CA GLU A 446 19.12 5.24 24.10
C GLU A 446 18.35 6.56 23.97
N PHE A 447 17.10 6.51 23.48
CA PHE A 447 16.37 7.72 23.03
C PHE A 447 15.11 8.05 23.85
N ALA A 448 14.61 7.12 24.66
CA ALA A 448 13.34 7.27 25.38
C ALA A 448 13.46 6.96 26.87
N GLU A 449 14.69 6.93 27.42
CA GLU A 449 14.89 6.68 28.84
C GLU A 449 14.36 7.87 29.66
N PRO A 450 13.40 7.62 30.58
CA PRO A 450 12.84 8.66 31.44
C PRO A 450 13.82 9.04 32.57
N ASP A 451 13.65 10.23 33.13
CA ASP A 451 14.32 10.59 34.38
C ASP A 451 13.83 9.77 35.57
N ALA A 452 14.50 9.87 36.73
CA ALA A 452 14.18 9.05 37.90
C ALA A 452 12.74 9.24 38.41
N ALA A 453 12.22 10.47 38.38
CA ALA A 453 10.84 10.76 38.82
C ALA A 453 9.81 10.17 37.84
N SER A 454 10.06 10.25 36.54
CA SER A 454 9.23 9.66 35.50
C SER A 454 9.25 8.14 35.54
N MET A 455 10.41 7.53 35.86
CA MET A 455 10.56 6.09 36.04
C MET A 455 9.75 5.57 37.23
N ASP A 456 9.77 6.31 38.36
CA ASP A 456 8.97 5.96 39.53
C ASP A 456 7.46 6.05 39.23
N MET A 457 7.02 7.09 38.52
CA MET A 457 5.63 7.20 38.06
C MET A 457 5.23 6.02 37.18
N LEU A 458 6.08 5.66 36.21
CA LEU A 458 5.84 4.55 35.30
C LEU A 458 5.77 3.21 36.06
N ARG A 459 6.68 2.97 37.02
CA ARG A 459 6.66 1.78 37.86
C ARG A 459 5.34 1.68 38.65
N MET A 460 4.93 2.76 39.33
CA MET A 460 3.66 2.81 40.07
C MET A 460 2.45 2.52 39.16
N ALA A 461 2.45 3.07 37.93
CA ALA A 461 1.39 2.81 36.98
C ALA A 461 1.38 1.34 36.52
N MET A 462 2.56 0.75 36.24
CA MET A 462 2.69 -0.65 35.86
C MET A 462 2.12 -1.60 36.94
N GLU A 463 2.47 -1.36 38.22
CA GLU A 463 1.98 -2.14 39.33
C GLU A 463 0.48 -1.97 39.58
N ARG A 464 -0.01 -0.70 39.62
CA ARG A 464 -1.41 -0.39 39.90
C ARG A 464 -2.36 -0.86 38.79
N LEU A 465 -1.95 -0.73 37.53
CA LEU A 465 -2.77 -1.06 36.35
C LEU A 465 -2.48 -2.48 35.83
N LYS A 466 -1.58 -3.23 36.48
CA LYS A 466 -1.15 -4.59 36.07
C LYS A 466 -0.73 -4.68 34.62
N LEU A 467 0.02 -3.68 34.14
CA LEU A 467 0.44 -3.58 32.74
C LEU A 467 1.54 -4.60 32.42
N SER A 468 1.55 -5.09 31.18
CA SER A 468 2.57 -6.04 30.70
C SER A 468 3.91 -5.35 30.39
N ALA A 469 5.01 -6.12 30.31
CA ALA A 469 6.31 -5.61 29.86
C ALA A 469 6.23 -5.00 28.43
N ARG A 470 5.33 -5.50 27.59
CA ARG A 470 5.10 -4.91 26.24
C ARG A 470 4.43 -3.55 26.34
N ALA A 471 3.50 -3.37 27.29
CA ALA A 471 2.89 -2.06 27.53
C ALA A 471 3.94 -1.02 27.96
N TYR A 472 4.94 -1.42 28.77
CA TYR A 472 6.08 -0.56 29.13
C TYR A 472 6.78 0.01 27.89
N SER A 473 7.22 -0.85 26.99
CA SER A 473 7.90 -0.41 25.76
C SER A 473 7.00 0.49 24.89
N ARG A 474 5.68 0.21 24.83
CA ARG A 474 4.73 1.04 24.07
C ARG A 474 4.56 2.43 24.69
N ILE A 475 4.42 2.50 26.03
CA ILE A 475 4.33 3.77 26.75
C ILE A 475 5.57 4.62 26.46
N LEU A 476 6.77 4.07 26.51
CA LEU A 476 8.00 4.80 26.23
C LEU A 476 8.05 5.33 24.79
N LYS A 477 7.64 4.54 23.79
CA LYS A 477 7.57 4.99 22.38
C LYS A 477 6.61 6.16 22.21
N VAL A 478 5.44 6.08 22.82
CA VAL A 478 4.41 7.12 22.78
C VAL A 478 4.89 8.38 23.53
N ALA A 479 5.46 8.21 24.75
CA ALA A 479 6.00 9.32 25.53
C ALA A 479 7.13 10.06 24.79
N ARG A 480 8.04 9.33 24.09
CA ARG A 480 9.05 9.97 23.24
C ARG A 480 8.42 10.78 22.13
N THR A 481 7.34 10.30 21.54
CA THR A 481 6.62 11.06 20.49
C THR A 481 5.95 12.31 21.04
N ILE A 482 5.35 12.23 22.21
CA ILE A 482 4.76 13.40 22.90
C ILE A 482 5.84 14.44 23.21
N ALA A 483 7.01 14.00 23.69
CA ALA A 483 8.15 14.87 23.94
C ALA A 483 8.67 15.53 22.65
N ASP A 484 8.73 14.79 21.52
CA ASP A 484 9.09 15.34 20.21
C ASP A 484 8.09 16.41 19.73
N LEU A 485 6.78 16.19 19.94
CA LEU A 485 5.74 17.19 19.66
C LEU A 485 5.84 18.43 20.55
N ALA A 486 6.32 18.26 21.78
CA ALA A 486 6.58 19.37 22.72
C ALA A 486 7.94 20.06 22.46
N GLY A 487 8.77 19.54 21.54
CA GLY A 487 10.14 20.03 21.31
C GLY A 487 11.09 19.75 22.48
N SER A 488 10.78 18.78 23.37
CA SER A 488 11.61 18.43 24.50
C SER A 488 12.68 17.39 24.11
N GLU A 489 13.93 17.63 24.51
CA GLU A 489 15.01 16.66 24.31
C GLU A 489 14.85 15.41 25.19
N LYS A 490 14.28 15.58 26.38
CA LYS A 490 14.10 14.51 27.38
C LYS A 490 12.63 14.10 27.50
N VAL A 491 12.43 12.84 27.89
CA VAL A 491 11.11 12.35 28.27
C VAL A 491 10.86 12.70 29.73
N GLU A 492 9.92 13.61 29.97
CA GLU A 492 9.55 14.13 31.29
C GLU A 492 8.26 13.46 31.81
N SER A 493 7.96 13.66 33.10
CA SER A 493 6.83 13.05 33.79
C SER A 493 5.48 13.35 33.12
N MET A 494 5.29 14.56 32.56
CA MET A 494 4.08 14.93 31.85
C MET A 494 3.86 14.09 30.59
N HIS A 495 4.95 13.77 29.85
CA HIS A 495 4.89 12.94 28.64
C HIS A 495 4.55 11.49 28.98
N ILE A 496 5.10 10.96 30.08
CA ILE A 496 4.77 9.62 30.60
C ILE A 496 3.31 9.56 31.06
N ALA A 497 2.83 10.58 31.79
CA ALA A 497 1.45 10.64 32.28
C ALA A 497 0.44 10.61 31.12
N GLU A 498 0.66 11.43 30.05
CA GLU A 498 -0.18 11.41 28.85
C GLU A 498 -0.13 10.03 28.18
N ALA A 499 1.06 9.43 28.01
CA ALA A 499 1.21 8.13 27.37
C ALA A 499 0.54 6.98 28.15
N ILE A 500 0.58 6.99 29.50
CA ILE A 500 -0.15 6.03 30.33
C ILE A 500 -1.66 6.15 30.13
N GLY A 501 -2.16 7.38 29.93
CA GLY A 501 -3.56 7.66 29.64
C GLY A 501 -4.08 6.93 28.40
N TYR A 502 -3.22 6.64 27.44
CA TYR A 502 -3.55 5.94 26.20
C TYR A 502 -3.55 4.40 26.33
N ARG A 503 -3.44 3.82 27.55
CA ARG A 503 -3.44 2.36 27.77
C ARG A 503 -4.69 1.86 28.50
N ASN A 504 -5.83 2.41 28.17
CA ASN A 504 -7.08 2.15 28.89
C ASN A 504 -7.59 0.70 28.77
N LEU A 505 -7.37 0.01 27.63
CA LEU A 505 -7.83 -1.39 27.42
C LEU A 505 -6.97 -2.43 28.15
N ASP A 506 -5.74 -2.09 28.54
CA ASP A 506 -4.85 -3.02 29.24
C ASP A 506 -5.28 -3.26 30.70
N ARG A 507 -6.16 -2.43 31.22
CA ARG A 507 -6.71 -2.59 32.56
C ARG A 507 -7.61 -3.83 32.57
N GLY A 508 -7.29 -4.83 33.38
CA GLY A 508 -7.92 -6.16 33.39
C GLY A 508 -9.44 -6.19 33.62
N ASP A 509 -10.06 -5.06 34.02
CA ASP A 509 -11.44 -4.99 34.50
C ASP A 509 -12.30 -4.06 33.62
N TRP A 510 -12.17 -4.15 32.28
CA TRP A 510 -13.02 -3.36 31.37
C TRP A 510 -14.51 -3.56 31.67
N ALA A 511 -14.92 -4.82 31.91
CA ALA A 511 -16.32 -5.16 32.22
C ALA A 511 -16.80 -4.71 33.61
N GLU A 512 -15.89 -4.32 34.52
CA GLU A 512 -16.18 -3.91 35.89
C GLU A 512 -16.20 -2.39 36.09
N ARG A 513 -15.85 -1.59 35.08
CA ARG A 513 -15.76 -0.13 35.16
C ARG A 513 -17.10 0.60 35.23
N GLY A 514 -18.20 -0.08 35.14
CA GLY A 514 -19.55 0.49 35.02
C GLY A 514 -20.47 0.20 36.20
N ILE A 515 -19.94 -0.05 37.41
CA ILE A 515 -20.74 -0.17 38.63
C ILE A 515 -20.32 0.90 39.62
#